data_a0719fe78c49d6f4044985bf107be689
#
_entry.id   a0719fe78c49d6f4044985bf107be689
#
_cell.length_a   1.000
_cell.length_b   1.000
_cell.length_c   1.000
_cell.angle_alpha   90.00
_cell.angle_beta   90.00
_cell.angle_gamma   90.00
#
_symmetry.space_group_name_H-M   'P 1'
#
loop_
_entity.id
_entity.type
_entity.pdbx_description
1 polymer ?
#
loop_
_entity_poly.entity_id
_entity_poly.type
_entity_poly.pdbx_seq_one_letter_code
_entity_poly.pdbx_strand_id
1 'polypeptide(L)'
;MSGAADQGSPARHPTSNPDAAPLRILVLGGTTEASALVALLAREPDVAVTLSMAGRTAAPRPEPVPTRIGGFGGAEGLARWLSENGIEAVIDATHPFAARISANAAEASRAVAVPLLAVRRPAWEREPGDDWIAAANVPACLDALGAAPRTVFLTIGRQELAAFARAPQHAYVVRTIEPVGDALPVPNLVTVSARGPFTLADEIRFMREARIEVLVTKNSGGAATYPKIEAARRLGLPVVIVDRPALPDVPAIPDAAGALSWLMARRSERRAP
;
A
#
# COMPACT_ATOMS: atom_id res chain seq x y z
N MET A 1 -65.30 5.45 -27.70
CA MET A 1 -64.13 4.57 -27.91
C MET A 1 -63.12 4.91 -26.86
N SER A 2 -63.02 4.03 -25.87
CA SER A 2 -62.21 4.17 -24.66
C SER A 2 -60.81 3.70 -24.97
N GLY A 3 -59.79 4.56 -24.73
CA GLY A 3 -58.37 4.21 -24.76
C GLY A 3 -57.82 4.21 -23.33
N ALA A 4 -57.66 3.01 -22.76
CA ALA A 4 -57.08 2.84 -21.46
C ALA A 4 -55.54 3.02 -21.55
N ALA A 5 -54.99 3.97 -20.80
CA ALA A 5 -53.55 4.14 -20.62
C ALA A 5 -53.04 3.07 -19.65
N ASP A 6 -52.14 2.26 -20.13
CA ASP A 6 -51.37 1.28 -19.36
C ASP A 6 -50.39 2.06 -18.46
N GLN A 7 -50.64 2.05 -17.13
CA GLN A 7 -49.73 2.58 -16.12
C GLN A 7 -48.70 1.51 -15.77
N GLY A 8 -47.50 1.63 -16.36
CA GLY A 8 -46.34 0.82 -16.01
C GLY A 8 -46.07 0.87 -14.50
N SER A 9 -46.07 -0.31 -13.90
CA SER A 9 -45.74 -0.54 -12.47
C SER A 9 -44.32 -0.07 -12.18
N PRO A 10 -44.05 0.72 -11.15
CA PRO A 10 -42.68 1.12 -10.83
C PRO A 10 -41.89 -0.10 -10.38
N ALA A 11 -40.68 -0.26 -10.97
CA ALA A 11 -39.73 -1.29 -10.59
C ALA A 11 -39.46 -1.21 -9.07
N ARG A 12 -39.79 -2.27 -8.38
CA ARG A 12 -39.50 -2.41 -6.95
C ARG A 12 -37.98 -2.48 -6.76
N HIS A 13 -37.39 -1.45 -6.16
CA HIS A 13 -36.05 -1.55 -5.60
C HIS A 13 -36.06 -2.67 -4.56
N PRO A 14 -35.05 -3.56 -4.52
CA PRO A 14 -34.97 -4.59 -3.50
C PRO A 14 -34.91 -3.91 -2.11
N THR A 15 -35.93 -4.14 -1.31
CA THR A 15 -35.99 -3.68 0.07
C THR A 15 -34.87 -4.33 0.86
N SER A 16 -33.92 -3.53 1.36
CA SER A 16 -32.95 -3.99 2.31
C SER A 16 -33.65 -4.58 3.53
N ASN A 17 -33.29 -5.81 3.92
CA ASN A 17 -33.78 -6.40 5.16
C ASN A 17 -33.12 -5.64 6.32
N PRO A 18 -33.86 -4.84 7.12
CA PRO A 18 -33.29 -3.99 8.17
C PRO A 18 -32.70 -4.80 9.34
N ASP A 19 -33.00 -6.09 9.42
CA ASP A 19 -32.57 -6.97 10.52
C ASP A 19 -31.29 -7.79 10.21
N ALA A 20 -30.70 -7.64 9.02
CA ALA A 20 -29.44 -8.34 8.71
C ALA A 20 -28.26 -7.63 9.37
N ALA A 21 -27.53 -8.32 10.25
CA ALA A 21 -26.31 -7.80 10.85
C ALA A 21 -25.31 -7.32 9.78
N PRO A 22 -24.56 -6.21 10.00
CA PRO A 22 -23.63 -5.67 9.02
C PRO A 22 -22.53 -6.67 8.66
N LEU A 23 -22.08 -6.65 7.40
CA LEU A 23 -20.95 -7.45 6.93
C LEU A 23 -19.67 -6.97 7.62
N ARG A 24 -19.00 -7.83 8.38
CA ARG A 24 -17.79 -7.50 9.13
C ARG A 24 -16.54 -7.70 8.29
N ILE A 25 -15.77 -6.63 8.07
CA ILE A 25 -14.62 -6.62 7.17
C ILE A 25 -13.36 -6.17 7.92
N LEU A 26 -12.28 -6.92 7.73
CA LEU A 26 -10.94 -6.46 8.09
C LEU A 26 -10.24 -5.91 6.85
N VAL A 27 -9.77 -4.65 6.91
CA VAL A 27 -8.88 -4.06 5.91
C VAL A 27 -7.47 -3.99 6.51
N LEU A 28 -6.52 -4.71 5.93
CA LEU A 28 -5.09 -4.55 6.23
C LEU A 28 -4.57 -3.36 5.40
N GLY A 29 -4.13 -2.30 6.06
CA GLY A 29 -3.91 -1.00 5.44
C GLY A 29 -2.50 -0.44 5.56
N GLY A 30 -2.41 0.87 5.40
CA GLY A 30 -1.18 1.65 5.39
C GLY A 30 -0.77 2.14 4.00
N THR A 31 -1.69 2.14 3.04
CA THR A 31 -1.52 2.66 1.68
C THR A 31 -2.62 3.66 1.33
N THR A 32 -2.42 4.42 0.25
CA THR A 32 -3.45 5.32 -0.30
C THR A 32 -4.67 4.56 -0.78
N GLU A 33 -4.49 3.36 -1.30
CA GLU A 33 -5.56 2.47 -1.75
C GLU A 33 -6.42 1.99 -0.56
N ALA A 34 -5.77 1.67 0.56
CA ALA A 34 -6.49 1.31 1.78
C ALA A 34 -7.32 2.47 2.31
N SER A 35 -6.77 3.69 2.39
CA SER A 35 -7.52 4.88 2.82
C SER A 35 -8.67 5.20 1.88
N ALA A 36 -8.46 5.08 0.56
CA ALA A 36 -9.52 5.28 -0.43
C ALA A 36 -10.65 4.25 -0.26
N LEU A 37 -10.32 2.97 -0.07
CA LEU A 37 -11.31 1.92 0.17
C LEU A 37 -12.10 2.17 1.45
N VAL A 38 -11.41 2.48 2.54
CA VAL A 38 -12.03 2.75 3.85
C VAL A 38 -12.98 3.94 3.78
N ALA A 39 -12.62 4.99 3.03
CA ALA A 39 -13.49 6.15 2.82
C ALA A 39 -14.77 5.81 2.01
N LEU A 40 -14.68 4.85 1.09
CA LEU A 40 -15.85 4.33 0.37
C LEU A 40 -16.72 3.47 1.29
N LEU A 41 -16.12 2.53 2.02
CA LEU A 41 -16.82 1.62 2.91
C LEU A 41 -17.49 2.31 4.10
N ALA A 42 -16.94 3.43 4.57
CA ALA A 42 -17.53 4.22 5.64
C ALA A 42 -18.92 4.83 5.28
N ARG A 43 -19.26 4.83 3.99
CA ARG A 43 -20.57 5.30 3.50
C ARG A 43 -21.60 4.19 3.33
N GLU A 44 -21.18 2.94 3.51
CA GLU A 44 -22.04 1.76 3.37
C GLU A 44 -22.66 1.39 4.71
N PRO A 45 -23.98 1.59 4.92
CA PRO A 45 -24.62 1.44 6.23
C PRO A 45 -24.59 0.00 6.76
N ASP A 46 -24.51 -0.98 5.86
CA ASP A 46 -24.59 -2.41 6.19
C ASP A 46 -23.21 -3.09 6.22
N VAL A 47 -22.16 -2.31 6.46
CA VAL A 47 -20.78 -2.79 6.51
C VAL A 47 -20.10 -2.29 7.79
N ALA A 48 -19.52 -3.22 8.54
CA ALA A 48 -18.73 -2.90 9.72
C ALA A 48 -17.24 -3.14 9.42
N VAL A 49 -16.50 -2.05 9.23
CA VAL A 49 -15.09 -2.10 8.85
C VAL A 49 -14.19 -1.93 10.05
N THR A 50 -13.15 -2.76 10.15
CA THR A 50 -12.00 -2.52 11.01
C THR A 50 -10.76 -2.34 10.12
N LEU A 51 -10.11 -1.20 10.21
CA LEU A 51 -8.81 -0.96 9.57
C LEU A 51 -7.70 -1.42 10.50
N SER A 52 -6.74 -2.19 9.98
CA SER A 52 -5.54 -2.59 10.72
C SER A 52 -4.29 -1.97 10.13
N MET A 53 -3.55 -1.23 10.94
CA MET A 53 -2.26 -0.63 10.59
C MET A 53 -1.13 -1.22 11.41
N ALA A 54 0.05 -1.37 10.79
CA ALA A 54 1.21 -2.00 11.43
C ALA A 54 1.86 -1.16 12.56
N GLY A 55 1.44 0.10 12.76
CA GLY A 55 2.03 0.99 13.76
C GLY A 55 3.44 1.48 13.40
N ARG A 56 3.76 1.57 12.11
CA ARG A 56 5.07 2.06 11.63
C ARG A 56 5.18 3.58 11.64
N THR A 57 4.06 4.27 11.79
CA THR A 57 3.94 5.74 11.83
C THR A 57 3.44 6.14 13.19
N ALA A 58 4.17 7.03 13.88
CA ALA A 58 3.81 7.51 15.22
C ALA A 58 2.50 8.32 15.23
N ALA A 59 2.27 9.08 14.16
CA ALA A 59 1.05 9.87 13.97
C ALA A 59 0.36 9.49 12.64
N PRO A 60 -0.39 8.37 12.59
CA PRO A 60 -1.18 8.03 11.42
C PRO A 60 -2.28 9.08 11.17
N ARG A 61 -2.66 9.27 9.91
CA ARG A 61 -3.85 10.09 9.61
C ARG A 61 -5.08 9.43 10.22
N PRO A 62 -6.01 10.22 10.79
CA PRO A 62 -7.30 9.70 11.19
C PRO A 62 -8.04 9.10 9.99
N GLU A 63 -8.68 7.96 10.21
CA GLU A 63 -9.49 7.28 9.20
C GLU A 63 -10.96 7.25 9.67
N PRO A 64 -11.93 7.23 8.75
CA PRO A 64 -13.35 7.33 9.10
C PRO A 64 -13.96 6.06 9.69
N VAL A 65 -13.15 5.08 10.06
CA VAL A 65 -13.56 3.78 10.60
C VAL A 65 -12.73 3.39 11.82
N PRO A 66 -13.23 2.48 12.68
CA PRO A 66 -12.44 1.91 13.76
C PRO A 66 -11.09 1.38 13.27
N THR A 67 -10.01 1.85 13.91
CA THR A 67 -8.65 1.50 13.51
C THR A 67 -7.94 0.82 14.66
N ARG A 68 -7.34 -0.35 14.39
CA ARG A 68 -6.41 -1.01 15.29
C ARG A 68 -4.96 -0.80 14.82
N ILE A 69 -4.05 -0.72 15.77
CA ILE A 69 -2.62 -0.55 15.51
C ILE A 69 -1.85 -1.72 16.11
N GLY A 70 -0.91 -2.27 15.36
CA GLY A 70 -0.02 -3.35 15.79
C GLY A 70 -0.19 -4.65 15.01
N GLY A 71 0.69 -5.62 15.29
CA GLY A 71 0.67 -6.93 14.68
C GLY A 71 -0.41 -7.84 15.27
N PHE A 72 -0.58 -9.02 14.66
CA PHE A 72 -1.52 -10.05 15.13
C PHE A 72 -0.80 -11.22 15.82
N GLY A 73 0.55 -11.25 15.82
CA GLY A 73 1.30 -12.40 16.32
C GLY A 73 1.44 -13.54 15.28
N GLY A 74 1.54 -13.18 13.99
CA GLY A 74 1.67 -14.15 12.89
C GLY A 74 0.33 -14.57 12.29
N ALA A 75 0.34 -15.64 11.49
CA ALA A 75 -0.87 -16.17 10.84
C ALA A 75 -1.88 -16.75 11.84
N GLU A 76 -1.39 -17.51 12.82
CA GLU A 76 -2.25 -18.09 13.86
C GLU A 76 -2.97 -17.01 14.69
N GLY A 77 -2.22 -15.96 15.10
CA GLY A 77 -2.82 -14.86 15.84
C GLY A 77 -3.83 -14.07 15.00
N LEU A 78 -3.59 -13.92 13.69
CA LEU A 78 -4.56 -13.32 12.79
C LEU A 78 -5.79 -14.21 12.61
N ALA A 79 -5.63 -15.52 12.41
CA ALA A 79 -6.74 -16.45 12.29
C ALA A 79 -7.66 -16.42 13.52
N ARG A 80 -7.05 -16.45 14.72
CA ARG A 80 -7.78 -16.32 15.98
C ARG A 80 -8.55 -15.00 16.04
N TRP A 81 -7.90 -13.88 15.72
CA TRP A 81 -8.53 -12.58 15.72
C TRP A 81 -9.69 -12.46 14.74
N LEU A 82 -9.58 -13.06 13.53
CA LEU A 82 -10.65 -13.12 12.55
C LEU A 82 -11.88 -13.84 13.12
N SER A 83 -11.67 -14.99 13.76
CA SER A 83 -12.75 -15.78 14.37
C SER A 83 -13.40 -15.07 15.54
N GLU A 84 -12.61 -14.52 16.48
CA GLU A 84 -13.10 -13.83 17.69
C GLU A 84 -13.90 -12.58 17.36
N ASN A 85 -13.57 -11.89 16.25
CA ASN A 85 -14.27 -10.68 15.82
C ASN A 85 -15.35 -10.95 14.76
N GLY A 86 -15.59 -12.21 14.40
CA GLY A 86 -16.60 -12.61 13.42
C GLY A 86 -16.37 -11.97 12.05
N ILE A 87 -15.11 -11.86 11.61
CA ILE A 87 -14.76 -11.26 10.31
C ILE A 87 -15.22 -12.19 9.19
N GLU A 88 -15.91 -11.63 8.22
CA GLU A 88 -16.52 -12.35 7.09
C GLU A 88 -15.78 -12.12 5.76
N ALA A 89 -14.92 -11.08 5.69
CA ALA A 89 -14.03 -10.84 4.56
C ALA A 89 -12.77 -10.10 5.00
N VAL A 90 -11.65 -10.40 4.35
CA VAL A 90 -10.37 -9.70 4.54
C VAL A 90 -9.97 -9.03 3.23
N ILE A 91 -9.57 -7.76 3.32
CA ILE A 91 -8.94 -7.04 2.21
C ILE A 91 -7.49 -6.76 2.58
N ASP A 92 -6.55 -7.35 1.83
CA ASP A 92 -5.14 -7.01 1.94
C ASP A 92 -4.81 -5.83 1.01
N ALA A 93 -4.92 -4.62 1.53
CA ALA A 93 -4.52 -3.38 0.86
C ALA A 93 -3.20 -2.85 1.42
N THR A 94 -2.29 -3.73 1.81
CA THR A 94 -0.97 -3.36 2.32
C THR A 94 -0.01 -2.96 1.19
N HIS A 95 1.12 -2.37 1.59
CA HIS A 95 2.15 -1.98 0.63
C HIS A 95 2.70 -3.21 -0.11
N PRO A 96 2.98 -3.14 -1.43
CA PRO A 96 3.49 -4.27 -2.23
C PRO A 96 4.74 -4.96 -1.68
N PHE A 97 5.48 -4.30 -0.80
CA PHE A 97 6.66 -4.83 -0.09
C PHE A 97 6.34 -5.38 1.30
N ALA A 98 5.09 -5.49 1.67
CA ALA A 98 4.69 -6.03 2.97
C ALA A 98 4.42 -7.55 2.92
N ALA A 99 5.30 -8.31 2.25
CA ALA A 99 5.11 -9.74 1.95
C ALA A 99 4.75 -10.59 3.17
N ARG A 100 5.34 -10.29 4.34
CA ARG A 100 5.07 -11.06 5.56
C ARG A 100 3.62 -10.98 6.03
N ILE A 101 3.03 -9.77 6.06
CA ILE A 101 1.61 -9.64 6.47
C ILE A 101 0.67 -10.20 5.40
N SER A 102 1.00 -10.06 4.12
CA SER A 102 0.25 -10.66 3.02
C SER A 102 0.24 -12.19 3.11
N ALA A 103 1.40 -12.81 3.40
CA ALA A 103 1.51 -14.25 3.62
C ALA A 103 0.68 -14.70 4.84
N ASN A 104 0.81 -13.99 5.97
CA ASN A 104 0.02 -14.28 7.16
C ASN A 104 -1.50 -14.16 6.90
N ALA A 105 -1.91 -13.16 6.11
CA ALA A 105 -3.32 -12.98 5.75
C ALA A 105 -3.85 -14.13 4.90
N ALA A 106 -3.08 -14.58 3.91
CA ALA A 106 -3.45 -15.71 3.06
C ALA A 106 -3.57 -17.02 3.85
N GLU A 107 -2.62 -17.27 4.75
CA GLU A 107 -2.64 -18.44 5.63
C GLU A 107 -3.78 -18.40 6.63
N ALA A 108 -3.94 -17.29 7.35
CA ALA A 108 -5.00 -17.11 8.34
C ALA A 108 -6.39 -17.23 7.73
N SER A 109 -6.63 -16.55 6.61
CA SER A 109 -7.92 -16.57 5.91
C SER A 109 -8.29 -17.96 5.45
N ARG A 110 -7.31 -18.74 4.96
CA ARG A 110 -7.52 -20.15 4.58
C ARG A 110 -7.85 -21.01 5.78
N ALA A 111 -7.15 -20.82 6.92
CA ALA A 111 -7.34 -21.61 8.14
C ALA A 111 -8.74 -21.46 8.73
N VAL A 112 -9.36 -20.30 8.61
CA VAL A 112 -10.70 -20.02 9.15
C VAL A 112 -11.78 -19.89 8.08
N ALA A 113 -11.47 -20.24 6.82
CA ALA A 113 -12.37 -20.19 5.67
C ALA A 113 -12.99 -18.78 5.42
N VAL A 114 -12.28 -17.71 5.77
CA VAL A 114 -12.68 -16.34 5.50
C VAL A 114 -12.10 -15.90 4.15
N PRO A 115 -12.92 -15.40 3.21
CA PRO A 115 -12.44 -14.96 1.90
C PRO A 115 -11.48 -13.78 2.01
N LEU A 116 -10.41 -13.85 1.22
CA LEU A 116 -9.38 -12.81 1.11
C LEU A 116 -9.33 -12.27 -0.31
N LEU A 117 -9.30 -10.95 -0.43
CA LEU A 117 -9.00 -10.23 -1.67
C LEU A 117 -7.78 -9.32 -1.44
N ALA A 118 -6.86 -9.29 -2.38
CA ALA A 118 -5.74 -8.37 -2.35
C ALA A 118 -5.99 -7.15 -3.25
N VAL A 119 -5.64 -5.96 -2.78
CA VAL A 119 -5.56 -4.75 -3.61
C VAL A 119 -4.09 -4.58 -4.02
N ARG A 120 -3.81 -4.77 -5.31
CA ARG A 120 -2.45 -4.79 -5.85
C ARG A 120 -2.33 -3.78 -6.99
N ARG A 121 -1.97 -2.54 -6.67
CA ARG A 121 -1.68 -1.54 -7.71
C ARG A 121 -0.56 -2.02 -8.63
N PRO A 122 -0.59 -1.71 -9.95
CA PRO A 122 0.48 -2.06 -10.89
C PRO A 122 1.84 -1.56 -10.44
N ALA A 123 2.89 -2.29 -10.77
CA ALA A 123 4.26 -1.79 -10.64
C ALA A 123 4.47 -0.62 -11.61
N TRP A 124 5.47 0.20 -11.35
CA TRP A 124 5.92 1.14 -12.37
C TRP A 124 6.61 0.37 -13.48
N GLU A 125 6.37 0.77 -14.70
CA GLU A 125 7.01 0.25 -15.88
C GLU A 125 8.09 1.21 -16.36
N ARG A 126 9.13 0.64 -16.98
CA ARG A 126 10.22 1.43 -17.54
C ARG A 126 9.73 2.20 -18.77
N GLU A 127 10.00 3.49 -18.79
CA GLU A 127 9.69 4.35 -19.94
C GLU A 127 10.96 4.75 -20.71
N PRO A 128 10.85 5.20 -21.96
CA PRO A 128 11.98 5.74 -22.72
C PRO A 128 12.67 6.87 -21.94
N GLY A 129 14.01 6.76 -21.82
CA GLY A 129 14.84 7.70 -21.06
C GLY A 129 15.06 7.31 -19.60
N ASP A 130 14.41 6.27 -19.09
CA ASP A 130 14.72 5.71 -17.77
C ASP A 130 16.06 4.96 -17.80
N ASP A 131 16.93 5.27 -16.86
CA ASP A 131 18.15 4.52 -16.56
C ASP A 131 17.94 3.71 -15.27
N TRP A 132 17.24 2.57 -15.38
CA TRP A 132 16.94 1.70 -14.25
C TRP A 132 17.93 0.56 -14.12
N ILE A 133 18.44 0.37 -12.92
CA ILE A 133 19.26 -0.74 -12.48
C ILE A 133 18.41 -1.59 -11.52
N ALA A 134 18.00 -2.78 -11.94
CA ALA A 134 17.19 -3.66 -11.10
C ALA A 134 18.02 -4.22 -9.95
N ALA A 135 17.42 -4.28 -8.76
CA ALA A 135 17.98 -4.89 -7.57
C ALA A 135 16.96 -5.87 -6.96
N ALA A 136 17.33 -7.13 -6.80
CA ALA A 136 16.42 -8.16 -6.28
C ALA A 136 15.92 -7.88 -4.84
N ASN A 137 16.70 -7.12 -4.06
CA ASN A 137 16.38 -6.73 -2.69
C ASN A 137 17.20 -5.49 -2.29
N VAL A 138 16.92 -4.93 -1.10
CA VAL A 138 17.62 -3.74 -0.62
C VAL A 138 19.14 -3.95 -0.44
N PRO A 139 19.65 -5.06 0.12
CA PRO A 139 21.08 -5.32 0.16
C PRO A 139 21.76 -5.33 -1.21
N ALA A 140 21.11 -5.84 -2.25
CA ALA A 140 21.65 -5.87 -3.61
C ALA A 140 21.80 -4.46 -4.25
N CYS A 141 21.15 -3.44 -3.68
CA CYS A 141 21.36 -2.06 -4.13
C CYS A 141 22.81 -1.60 -3.95
N LEU A 142 23.56 -2.16 -2.98
CA LEU A 142 24.94 -1.78 -2.72
C LEU A 142 25.86 -2.14 -3.90
N ASP A 143 25.63 -3.27 -4.53
CA ASP A 143 26.38 -3.70 -5.72
C ASP A 143 26.13 -2.74 -6.90
N ALA A 144 24.88 -2.29 -7.04
CA ALA A 144 24.49 -1.32 -8.06
C ALA A 144 25.06 0.09 -7.81
N LEU A 145 25.28 0.48 -6.57
CA LEU A 145 25.91 1.76 -6.23
C LEU A 145 27.41 1.79 -6.53
N GLY A 146 28.08 0.64 -6.43
CA GLY A 146 29.50 0.49 -6.66
C GLY A 146 30.37 1.08 -5.56
N ALA A 147 31.70 1.08 -5.79
CA ALA A 147 32.67 1.50 -4.78
C ALA A 147 32.98 3.01 -4.77
N ALA A 148 32.78 3.69 -5.92
CA ALA A 148 33.05 5.13 -6.02
C ALA A 148 32.05 5.94 -5.18
N PRO A 149 32.52 6.94 -4.40
CA PRO A 149 31.62 7.82 -3.63
C PRO A 149 30.57 8.49 -4.52
N ARG A 150 29.30 8.50 -4.06
CA ARG A 150 28.17 9.12 -4.75
C ARG A 150 27.23 9.77 -3.73
N THR A 151 26.45 10.77 -4.18
CA THR A 151 25.32 11.30 -3.43
C THR A 151 24.08 10.48 -3.77
N VAL A 152 23.63 9.67 -2.81
CA VAL A 152 22.55 8.67 -2.97
C VAL A 152 21.27 9.17 -2.33
N PHE A 153 20.18 9.26 -3.10
CA PHE A 153 18.86 9.56 -2.57
C PHE A 153 18.10 8.27 -2.22
N LEU A 154 17.92 8.00 -0.93
CA LEU A 154 17.19 6.83 -0.44
C LEU A 154 15.73 7.18 -0.16
N THR A 155 14.81 6.53 -0.87
CA THR A 155 13.36 6.64 -0.67
C THR A 155 12.73 5.30 -0.27
N ILE A 156 13.43 4.56 0.56
CA ILE A 156 13.03 3.27 1.14
C ILE A 156 12.57 3.44 2.58
N GLY A 157 11.97 2.39 3.15
CA GLY A 157 11.50 2.42 4.52
C GLY A 157 12.65 2.44 5.55
N ARG A 158 12.45 3.12 6.69
CA ARG A 158 13.43 3.25 7.78
C ARG A 158 14.06 1.91 8.20
N GLN A 159 13.27 0.84 8.25
CA GLN A 159 13.72 -0.49 8.70
C GLN A 159 14.79 -1.13 7.82
N GLU A 160 14.97 -0.66 6.60
CA GLU A 160 15.89 -1.24 5.61
C GLU A 160 17.15 -0.38 5.41
N LEU A 161 17.22 0.78 6.05
CA LEU A 161 18.34 1.72 5.92
C LEU A 161 19.66 1.12 6.42
N ALA A 162 19.61 0.26 7.44
CA ALA A 162 20.79 -0.35 8.04
C ALA A 162 21.69 -1.10 7.04
N ALA A 163 21.12 -1.60 5.93
CA ALA A 163 21.89 -2.25 4.88
C ALA A 163 22.97 -1.32 4.27
N PHE A 164 22.68 -0.02 4.17
CA PHE A 164 23.55 0.98 3.56
C PHE A 164 24.72 1.41 4.45
N ALA A 165 24.71 1.07 5.75
CA ALA A 165 25.86 1.27 6.63
C ALA A 165 27.13 0.50 6.18
N ARG A 166 26.96 -0.50 5.29
CA ARG A 166 28.04 -1.26 4.68
C ARG A 166 28.77 -0.52 3.54
N ALA A 167 28.25 0.62 3.12
CA ALA A 167 28.85 1.46 2.08
C ALA A 167 29.00 2.91 2.57
N PRO A 168 29.80 3.16 3.62
CA PRO A 168 29.92 4.45 4.28
C PRO A 168 30.63 5.54 3.43
N GLN A 169 31.21 5.15 2.28
CA GLN A 169 31.84 6.05 1.34
C GLN A 169 30.85 6.97 0.61
N HIS A 170 29.56 6.60 0.53
CA HIS A 170 28.54 7.42 -0.11
C HIS A 170 28.01 8.50 0.84
N ALA A 171 27.56 9.62 0.27
CA ALA A 171 26.72 10.58 0.98
C ALA A 171 25.25 10.19 0.79
N TYR A 172 24.52 10.07 1.87
CA TYR A 172 23.11 9.64 1.82
C TYR A 172 22.17 10.79 2.13
N VAL A 173 21.21 11.01 1.25
CA VAL A 173 20.04 11.85 1.49
C VAL A 173 18.85 10.93 1.65
N VAL A 174 18.31 10.84 2.86
CA VAL A 174 17.25 9.87 3.20
C VAL A 174 15.94 10.59 3.41
N ARG A 175 14.91 10.19 2.67
CA ARG A 175 13.55 10.70 2.88
C ARG A 175 12.66 9.61 3.47
N THR A 176 12.14 9.88 4.66
CA THR A 176 11.21 9.01 5.39
C THR A 176 10.05 9.82 5.95
N ILE A 177 8.99 9.14 6.39
CA ILE A 177 7.89 9.79 7.12
C ILE A 177 8.31 10.04 8.56
N GLU A 178 8.91 9.04 9.19
CA GLU A 178 9.40 9.10 10.57
C GLU A 178 10.90 9.45 10.61
N PRO A 179 11.38 10.06 11.68
CA PRO A 179 12.81 10.35 11.85
C PRO A 179 13.68 9.10 11.67
N VAL A 180 14.80 9.25 10.98
CA VAL A 180 15.75 8.15 10.73
C VAL A 180 16.39 7.68 12.04
N GLY A 181 16.76 8.60 12.94
CA GLY A 181 17.50 8.28 14.17
C GLY A 181 18.78 7.51 13.83
N ASP A 182 19.10 6.51 14.62
CA ASP A 182 20.31 5.68 14.47
C ASP A 182 20.18 4.53 13.44
N ALA A 183 19.11 4.56 12.60
CA ALA A 183 18.87 3.48 11.63
C ALA A 183 19.91 3.42 10.49
N LEU A 184 20.69 4.48 10.27
CA LEU A 184 21.78 4.53 9.29
C LEU A 184 22.99 5.28 9.87
N PRO A 185 23.90 4.60 10.59
CA PRO A 185 25.08 5.21 11.17
C PRO A 185 26.20 5.35 10.13
N VAL A 186 26.15 6.43 9.35
CA VAL A 186 27.17 6.78 8.34
C VAL A 186 27.63 8.23 8.51
N PRO A 187 28.86 8.56 8.08
CA PRO A 187 29.44 9.89 8.33
C PRO A 187 28.70 11.02 7.57
N ASN A 188 28.20 10.75 6.37
CA ASN A 188 27.57 11.73 5.49
C ASN A 188 26.09 11.41 5.32
N LEU A 189 25.25 11.89 6.24
CA LEU A 189 23.81 11.65 6.27
C LEU A 189 23.04 12.97 6.33
N VAL A 190 22.13 13.17 5.40
CA VAL A 190 21.08 14.20 5.44
C VAL A 190 19.73 13.51 5.52
N THR A 191 18.89 13.92 6.44
CA THR A 191 17.56 13.33 6.63
C THR A 191 16.46 14.32 6.33
N VAL A 192 15.43 13.91 5.60
CA VAL A 192 14.25 14.70 5.25
C VAL A 192 13.00 13.97 5.68
N SER A 193 12.23 14.55 6.59
CA SER A 193 10.92 14.02 6.97
C SER A 193 9.86 14.62 6.06
N ALA A 194 9.26 13.80 5.19
CA ALA A 194 8.21 14.25 4.28
C ALA A 194 7.23 13.12 3.93
N ARG A 195 5.98 13.49 3.69
CA ARG A 195 4.91 12.57 3.28
C ARG A 195 4.31 13.07 1.96
N GLY A 196 4.17 12.17 1.00
CA GLY A 196 3.52 12.49 -0.27
C GLY A 196 2.02 12.87 -0.13
N PRO A 197 1.39 13.26 -1.22
CA PRO A 197 1.90 13.22 -2.59
C PRO A 197 3.00 14.28 -2.84
N PHE A 198 3.89 13.99 -3.77
CA PHE A 198 4.96 14.90 -4.21
C PHE A 198 4.66 15.42 -5.62
N THR A 199 5.16 16.63 -5.96
CA THR A 199 5.06 17.15 -7.32
C THR A 199 6.36 16.92 -8.08
N LEU A 200 6.27 16.83 -9.40
CA LEU A 200 7.45 16.70 -10.25
C LEU A 200 8.42 17.88 -10.12
N ALA A 201 7.88 19.10 -10.05
CA ALA A 201 8.69 20.31 -9.91
C ALA A 201 9.48 20.30 -8.60
N ASP A 202 8.86 19.89 -7.49
CA ASP A 202 9.55 19.80 -6.20
C ASP A 202 10.60 18.70 -6.19
N GLU A 203 10.34 17.55 -6.81
CA GLU A 203 11.31 16.45 -6.91
C GLU A 203 12.55 16.87 -7.73
N ILE A 204 12.35 17.54 -8.88
CA ILE A 204 13.45 18.05 -9.71
C ILE A 204 14.27 19.08 -8.93
N ARG A 205 13.61 20.05 -8.29
CA ARG A 205 14.29 21.07 -7.47
C ARG A 205 15.11 20.42 -6.36
N PHE A 206 14.46 19.52 -5.59
CA PHE A 206 15.11 18.82 -4.48
C PHE A 206 16.34 18.02 -4.93
N MET A 207 16.22 17.21 -6.00
CA MET A 207 17.34 16.41 -6.48
C MET A 207 18.51 17.26 -6.98
N ARG A 208 18.24 18.43 -7.60
CA ARG A 208 19.28 19.36 -8.03
C ARG A 208 19.98 20.04 -6.85
N GLU A 209 19.20 20.58 -5.90
CA GLU A 209 19.72 21.27 -4.71
C GLU A 209 20.55 20.32 -3.83
N ALA A 210 20.09 19.09 -3.66
CA ALA A 210 20.80 18.06 -2.91
C ALA A 210 21.93 17.39 -3.72
N ARG A 211 22.14 17.78 -4.99
CA ARG A 211 23.17 17.21 -5.89
C ARG A 211 23.11 15.68 -5.98
N ILE A 212 21.92 15.15 -6.12
CA ILE A 212 21.70 13.71 -6.21
C ILE A 212 22.33 13.15 -7.49
N GLU A 213 23.06 12.06 -7.35
CA GLU A 213 23.72 11.34 -8.45
C GLU A 213 23.06 10.00 -8.75
N VAL A 214 22.30 9.44 -7.79
CA VAL A 214 21.57 8.19 -7.97
C VAL A 214 20.37 8.14 -7.02
N LEU A 215 19.22 7.68 -7.53
CA LEU A 215 18.02 7.42 -6.74
C LEU A 215 17.95 5.93 -6.40
N VAL A 216 17.71 5.59 -5.14
CA VAL A 216 17.37 4.23 -4.71
C VAL A 216 15.92 4.21 -4.25
N THR A 217 15.12 3.36 -4.83
CA THR A 217 13.69 3.26 -4.54
C THR A 217 13.17 1.83 -4.70
N LYS A 218 12.04 1.53 -4.08
CA LYS A 218 11.27 0.32 -4.32
C LYS A 218 10.33 0.52 -5.50
N ASN A 219 10.11 -0.50 -6.32
CA ASN A 219 9.07 -0.47 -7.35
C ASN A 219 7.68 -0.57 -6.69
N SER A 220 7.31 0.50 -5.99
CA SER A 220 6.07 0.54 -5.21
C SER A 220 4.82 0.67 -6.05
N GLY A 221 4.92 1.21 -7.26
CA GLY A 221 3.77 1.59 -8.05
C GLY A 221 3.01 2.79 -7.46
N GLY A 222 1.93 3.18 -8.12
CA GLY A 222 1.04 4.26 -7.71
C GLY A 222 1.57 5.67 -8.02
N ALA A 223 0.62 6.61 -8.14
CA ALA A 223 0.92 7.97 -8.60
C ALA A 223 1.55 8.88 -7.54
N ALA A 224 1.25 8.66 -6.25
CA ALA A 224 1.63 9.57 -5.17
C ALA A 224 3.14 9.79 -5.01
N THR A 225 3.96 8.83 -5.44
CA THR A 225 5.42 8.88 -5.34
C THR A 225 6.13 8.64 -6.68
N TYR A 226 5.40 8.55 -7.77
CA TYR A 226 5.95 8.43 -9.14
C TYR A 226 6.78 9.64 -9.57
N PRO A 227 6.45 10.89 -9.16
CA PRO A 227 7.19 12.08 -9.56
C PRO A 227 8.70 12.00 -9.36
N LYS A 228 9.20 11.24 -8.38
CA LYS A 228 10.65 11.05 -8.20
C LYS A 228 11.29 10.23 -9.34
N ILE A 229 10.55 9.28 -9.91
CA ILE A 229 11.00 8.48 -11.07
C ILE A 229 11.09 9.38 -12.30
N GLU A 230 10.02 10.14 -12.56
CA GLU A 230 10.00 11.09 -13.67
C GLU A 230 11.07 12.18 -13.51
N ALA A 231 11.28 12.68 -12.29
CA ALA A 231 12.34 13.64 -12.00
C ALA A 231 13.74 13.07 -12.30
N ALA A 232 14.01 11.83 -11.86
CA ALA A 232 15.27 11.15 -12.16
C ALA A 232 15.48 11.02 -13.68
N ARG A 233 14.45 10.58 -14.43
CA ARG A 233 14.47 10.50 -15.90
C ARG A 233 14.82 11.85 -16.55
N ARG A 234 14.14 12.94 -16.14
CA ARG A 234 14.40 14.29 -16.69
C ARG A 234 15.77 14.83 -16.34
N LEU A 235 16.38 14.37 -15.27
CA LEU A 235 17.71 14.75 -14.83
C LEU A 235 18.81 13.82 -15.36
N GLY A 236 18.45 12.74 -16.05
CA GLY A 236 19.37 11.71 -16.51
C GLY A 236 20.04 10.95 -15.36
N LEU A 237 19.37 10.81 -14.22
CA LEU A 237 19.90 10.13 -13.05
C LEU A 237 19.59 8.64 -13.11
N PRO A 238 20.55 7.75 -12.81
CA PRO A 238 20.29 6.34 -12.64
C PRO A 238 19.37 6.08 -11.43
N VAL A 239 18.49 5.11 -11.58
CA VAL A 239 17.55 4.67 -10.55
C VAL A 239 17.81 3.22 -10.21
N VAL A 240 18.35 2.95 -9.03
CA VAL A 240 18.39 1.59 -8.48
C VAL A 240 17.01 1.27 -7.94
N ILE A 241 16.32 0.37 -8.65
CA ILE A 241 14.93 0.04 -8.33
C ILE A 241 14.86 -1.38 -7.76
N VAL A 242 14.33 -1.50 -6.54
CA VAL A 242 14.16 -2.78 -5.87
C VAL A 242 12.92 -3.47 -6.40
N ASP A 243 13.08 -4.71 -6.86
CA ASP A 243 11.99 -5.56 -7.33
C ASP A 243 11.00 -5.89 -6.22
N ARG A 244 9.74 -6.10 -6.59
CA ARG A 244 8.72 -6.54 -5.63
C ARG A 244 9.03 -7.96 -5.16
N PRO A 245 8.88 -8.22 -3.85
CA PRO A 245 8.98 -9.58 -3.34
C PRO A 245 7.84 -10.44 -3.87
N ALA A 246 8.03 -11.76 -3.89
CA ALA A 246 6.94 -12.69 -4.15
C ALA A 246 5.84 -12.51 -3.11
N LEU A 247 4.61 -12.46 -3.57
CA LEU A 247 3.40 -12.35 -2.76
C LEU A 247 2.57 -13.62 -2.91
N PRO A 248 1.70 -13.95 -1.93
CA PRO A 248 0.82 -15.10 -2.06
C PRO A 248 -0.11 -14.97 -3.27
N ASP A 249 -0.35 -16.10 -3.92
CA ASP A 249 -1.32 -16.22 -5.00
C ASP A 249 -2.74 -16.25 -4.40
N VAL A 250 -3.40 -15.09 -4.46
CA VAL A 250 -4.76 -14.87 -3.98
C VAL A 250 -5.50 -13.98 -4.98
N PRO A 251 -6.84 -14.01 -5.05
CA PRO A 251 -7.59 -13.08 -5.87
C PRO A 251 -7.14 -11.64 -5.63
N ALA A 252 -6.87 -10.91 -6.71
CA ALA A 252 -6.34 -9.56 -6.63
C ALA A 252 -7.00 -8.62 -7.64
N ILE A 253 -7.10 -7.36 -7.25
CA ILE A 253 -7.61 -6.25 -8.07
C ILE A 253 -6.72 -5.03 -7.91
N PRO A 254 -6.72 -4.11 -8.88
CA PRO A 254 -5.77 -3.00 -8.86
C PRO A 254 -6.12 -1.86 -7.90
N ASP A 255 -7.38 -1.68 -7.51
CA ASP A 255 -7.84 -0.44 -6.87
C ASP A 255 -8.97 -0.65 -5.84
N ALA A 256 -9.31 0.45 -5.16
CA ALA A 256 -10.32 0.50 -4.13
C ALA A 256 -11.75 0.30 -4.67
N ALA A 257 -12.03 0.75 -5.89
CA ALA A 257 -13.38 0.64 -6.49
C ALA A 257 -13.73 -0.82 -6.79
N GLY A 258 -12.79 -1.57 -7.36
CA GLY A 258 -12.94 -3.00 -7.58
C GLY A 258 -13.09 -3.77 -6.25
N ALA A 259 -12.36 -3.38 -5.18
CA ALA A 259 -12.52 -3.99 -3.86
C ALA A 259 -13.92 -3.75 -3.28
N LEU A 260 -14.44 -2.54 -3.39
CA LEU A 260 -15.81 -2.23 -3.00
C LEU A 260 -16.81 -3.10 -3.78
N SER A 261 -16.67 -3.18 -5.11
CA SER A 261 -17.56 -4.00 -5.97
C SER A 261 -17.55 -5.47 -5.55
N TRP A 262 -16.38 -6.04 -5.26
CA TRP A 262 -16.24 -7.41 -4.80
C TRP A 262 -16.95 -7.64 -3.44
N LEU A 263 -16.81 -6.69 -2.51
CA LEU A 263 -17.47 -6.77 -1.20
C LEU A 263 -19.00 -6.65 -1.33
N MET A 264 -19.49 -5.77 -2.21
CA MET A 264 -20.93 -5.60 -2.42
C MET A 264 -21.56 -6.82 -3.06
N ALA A 265 -20.87 -7.51 -3.97
CA ALA A 265 -21.32 -8.78 -4.53
C ALA A 265 -21.49 -9.84 -3.43
N ARG A 266 -20.51 -10.00 -2.53
CA ARG A 266 -20.59 -10.93 -1.38
C ARG A 266 -21.70 -10.59 -0.41
N ARG A 267 -21.91 -9.30 -0.14
CA ARG A 267 -23.05 -8.86 0.68
C ARG A 267 -24.37 -9.30 0.06
N SER A 268 -24.50 -9.23 -1.26
CA SER A 268 -25.70 -9.64 -1.97
C SER A 268 -25.90 -11.17 -1.92
N GLU A 269 -24.85 -11.95 -2.10
CA GLU A 269 -24.86 -13.41 -1.97
C GLU A 269 -25.32 -13.87 -0.57
N ARG A 270 -24.85 -13.20 0.49
CA ARG A 270 -25.26 -13.48 1.88
C ARG A 270 -26.74 -13.21 2.12
N ARG A 271 -27.37 -12.31 1.39
CA ARG A 271 -28.77 -11.90 1.51
C ARG A 271 -29.72 -12.67 0.58
N ALA A 272 -29.18 -13.43 -0.34
CA ALA A 272 -29.95 -14.30 -1.18
C ALA A 272 -30.60 -15.42 -0.33
N PRO A 273 -31.88 -15.73 -0.56
CA PRO A 273 -32.61 -16.74 0.22
C PRO A 273 -32.07 -18.15 0.00
#